data_a4756f15d482abfa7679cc462182e3b6
#
_entry.id   a4756f15d482abfa7679cc462182e3b6
#
_cell.length_a   1.000
_cell.length_b   1.000
_cell.length_c   1.000
_cell.angle_alpha   90.00
_cell.angle_beta   90.00
_cell.angle_gamma   90.00
#
_symmetry.space_group_name_H-M   'P 1'
#
loop_
_entity.id
_entity.type
_entity.pdbx_description
1 polymer ?
#
loop_
_entity_poly.entity_id
_entity_poly.type
_entity_poly.pdbx_seq_one_letter_code
_entity_poly.pdbx_strand_id
1 'polypeptide(L)'
;MTHLSAKFVEREYNLRAAFPDHPQWFSRWADDSEAARARLDGRLDLRYGSGPRQTMDLFPAENAHGALLFIHGGYWRALDKRDHSFVAPPFVAQGIGVAVVNYDLCPDISVSRIVDQVREAVVWLRREGARHGFPAERLVVSGHSAGGHLAAMLLATDWPARGLPSCPIAGGAAISGVFDLEPLVQVSMNVDLRLDAARARALSPIHLSPRIQAPLLLAAGELETSEFIRQSWLLWERWPECHPAGRQGPLFVPERHHFSVLTELGNAASSLFRESVALF
;
A
#
# COMPACT_ATOMS: atom_id res chain seq x y z
N MET A 1 1.99 28.30 5.93
CA MET A 1 2.69 27.13 5.33
C MET A 1 4.00 27.63 4.77
N THR A 2 5.12 27.13 5.26
CA THR A 2 6.45 27.45 4.70
C THR A 2 6.50 26.86 3.27
N HIS A 3 6.65 27.72 2.27
CA HIS A 3 6.80 27.26 0.88
C HIS A 3 8.13 26.47 0.77
N LEU A 4 8.04 25.15 0.65
CA LEU A 4 9.20 24.32 0.36
C LEU A 4 9.73 24.69 -1.03
N SER A 5 11.06 24.84 -1.18
CA SER A 5 11.63 25.11 -2.51
C SER A 5 11.48 23.88 -3.43
N ALA A 6 11.27 24.11 -4.73
CA ALA A 6 11.16 23.01 -5.71
C ALA A 6 12.39 22.08 -5.68
N LYS A 7 13.61 22.63 -5.48
CA LYS A 7 14.84 21.84 -5.32
C LYS A 7 14.81 20.93 -4.09
N PHE A 8 14.28 21.41 -2.97
CA PHE A 8 14.11 20.59 -1.76
C PHE A 8 13.11 19.47 -2.01
N VAL A 9 11.95 19.83 -2.58
CA VAL A 9 10.87 18.86 -2.87
C VAL A 9 11.39 17.78 -3.84
N GLU A 10 12.06 18.15 -4.93
CA GLU A 10 12.64 17.18 -5.87
C GLU A 10 13.61 16.22 -5.16
N ARG A 11 14.51 16.74 -4.32
CA ARG A 11 15.47 15.91 -3.58
C ARG A 11 14.79 14.91 -2.65
N GLU A 12 13.77 15.34 -1.94
CA GLU A 12 13.09 14.52 -0.92
C GLU A 12 12.17 13.47 -1.53
N TYR A 13 11.56 13.76 -2.69
CA TYR A 13 10.59 12.86 -3.34
C TYR A 13 11.17 12.08 -4.52
N ASN A 14 12.35 12.44 -5.06
CA ASN A 14 13.03 11.63 -6.07
C ASN A 14 13.83 10.50 -5.41
N LEU A 15 13.13 9.48 -4.95
CA LEU A 15 13.67 8.40 -4.13
C LEU A 15 14.71 7.55 -4.86
N ARG A 16 14.63 7.43 -6.20
CA ARG A 16 15.64 6.71 -6.97
C ARG A 16 17.00 7.45 -6.97
N ALA A 17 16.96 8.77 -6.92
CA ALA A 17 18.16 9.58 -6.77
C ALA A 17 18.64 9.60 -5.31
N ALA A 18 17.73 9.63 -4.33
CA ALA A 18 18.06 9.60 -2.92
C ALA A 18 18.70 8.26 -2.48
N PHE A 19 18.25 7.15 -3.08
CA PHE A 19 18.71 5.79 -2.77
C PHE A 19 19.20 5.09 -4.05
N PRO A 20 20.45 5.34 -4.48
CA PRO A 20 20.99 4.83 -5.74
C PRO A 20 21.16 3.31 -5.76
N ASP A 21 21.08 2.65 -4.63
CA ASP A 21 21.08 1.20 -4.46
C ASP A 21 19.72 0.53 -4.77
N HIS A 22 18.67 1.33 -5.11
CA HIS A 22 17.34 0.81 -5.41
C HIS A 22 17.28 -0.33 -6.44
N PRO A 23 18.16 -0.43 -7.47
CA PRO A 23 18.07 -1.52 -8.42
C PRO A 23 18.30 -2.90 -7.79
N GLN A 24 19.18 -3.00 -6.78
CA GLN A 24 19.41 -4.28 -6.07
C GLN A 24 18.16 -4.74 -5.30
N TRP A 25 17.37 -3.79 -4.74
CA TRP A 25 16.12 -4.11 -4.06
C TRP A 25 15.05 -4.58 -5.03
N PHE A 26 14.95 -3.95 -6.21
CA PHE A 26 14.00 -4.39 -7.24
C PHE A 26 14.35 -5.78 -7.76
N SER A 27 15.64 -6.08 -8.01
CA SER A 27 16.08 -7.43 -8.38
C SER A 27 15.72 -8.44 -7.29
N ARG A 28 16.06 -8.13 -6.04
CA ARG A 28 15.73 -9.00 -4.90
C ARG A 28 14.23 -9.26 -4.76
N TRP A 29 13.39 -8.22 -4.88
CA TRP A 29 11.93 -8.41 -4.82
C TRP A 29 11.42 -9.32 -5.94
N ALA A 30 11.95 -9.17 -7.15
CA ALA A 30 11.60 -10.01 -8.29
C ALA A 30 11.99 -11.47 -8.05
N ASP A 31 13.23 -11.73 -7.63
CA ASP A 31 13.76 -13.07 -7.36
C ASP A 31 13.00 -13.75 -6.20
N ASP A 32 12.82 -13.04 -5.08
CA ASP A 32 12.08 -13.55 -3.92
C ASP A 32 10.60 -13.78 -4.25
N SER A 33 10.01 -12.97 -5.14
CA SER A 33 8.63 -13.14 -5.60
C SER A 33 8.47 -14.33 -6.54
N GLU A 34 9.43 -14.59 -7.41
CA GLU A 34 9.44 -15.78 -8.26
C GLU A 34 9.50 -17.04 -7.37
N ALA A 35 10.41 -17.05 -6.39
CA ALA A 35 10.51 -18.14 -5.44
C ALA A 35 9.23 -18.34 -4.61
N ALA A 36 8.56 -17.26 -4.21
CA ALA A 36 7.29 -17.33 -3.50
C ALA A 36 6.18 -17.95 -4.36
N ARG A 37 6.05 -17.53 -5.63
CA ARG A 37 5.06 -18.09 -6.57
C ARG A 37 5.32 -19.57 -6.90
N ALA A 38 6.58 -19.98 -6.93
CA ALA A 38 6.93 -21.38 -7.16
C ALA A 38 6.59 -22.29 -5.97
N ARG A 39 6.51 -21.74 -4.75
CA ARG A 39 6.28 -22.50 -3.52
C ARG A 39 4.84 -22.51 -3.04
N LEU A 40 4.08 -21.44 -3.33
CA LEU A 40 2.72 -21.27 -2.86
C LEU A 40 1.72 -21.73 -3.93
N ASP A 41 0.60 -22.34 -3.50
CA ASP A 41 -0.53 -22.65 -4.39
C ASP A 41 -1.31 -21.38 -4.74
N GLY A 42 -0.74 -20.57 -5.64
CA GLY A 42 -1.29 -19.28 -6.05
C GLY A 42 -2.33 -19.41 -7.17
N ARG A 43 -3.33 -18.55 -7.13
CA ARG A 43 -4.26 -18.29 -8.24
C ARG A 43 -3.81 -16.99 -8.88
N LEU A 44 -3.10 -17.07 -10.01
CA LEU A 44 -2.44 -15.93 -10.63
C LEU A 44 -3.33 -15.26 -11.67
N ASP A 45 -3.12 -13.96 -11.88
CA ASP A 45 -3.72 -13.13 -12.92
C ASP A 45 -5.27 -13.10 -12.95
N LEU A 46 -5.90 -13.25 -11.78
CA LEU A 46 -7.36 -13.16 -11.67
C LEU A 46 -7.81 -11.73 -11.98
N ARG A 47 -8.68 -11.58 -12.99
CA ARG A 47 -9.18 -10.27 -13.40
C ARG A 47 -10.27 -9.77 -12.45
N TYR A 48 -10.09 -8.57 -11.91
CA TYR A 48 -11.10 -7.91 -11.09
C TYR A 48 -11.77 -6.72 -11.79
N GLY A 49 -11.32 -6.37 -13.01
CA GLY A 49 -11.87 -5.28 -13.81
C GLY A 49 -11.48 -5.38 -15.28
N SER A 50 -11.86 -4.37 -16.07
CA SER A 50 -11.68 -4.34 -17.52
C SER A 50 -10.34 -3.77 -17.99
N GLY A 51 -9.62 -3.02 -17.12
CA GLY A 51 -8.32 -2.44 -17.43
C GLY A 51 -7.26 -3.52 -17.68
N PRO A 52 -6.26 -3.25 -18.53
CA PRO A 52 -5.25 -4.25 -18.90
C PRO A 52 -4.48 -4.80 -17.68
N ARG A 53 -4.26 -4.00 -16.65
CA ARG A 53 -3.55 -4.37 -15.43
C ARG A 53 -4.48 -4.61 -14.22
N GLN A 54 -5.79 -4.56 -14.39
CA GLN A 54 -6.75 -4.88 -13.32
C GLN A 54 -6.79 -6.41 -13.06
N THR A 55 -5.68 -6.93 -12.55
CA THR A 55 -5.49 -8.32 -12.15
C THR A 55 -4.94 -8.42 -10.74
N MET A 56 -5.14 -9.55 -10.09
CA MET A 56 -4.54 -9.85 -8.80
C MET A 56 -4.08 -11.31 -8.73
N ASP A 57 -3.11 -11.58 -7.87
CA ASP A 57 -2.69 -12.91 -7.50
C ASP A 57 -3.20 -13.22 -6.10
N LEU A 58 -3.82 -14.37 -5.92
CA LEU A 58 -4.30 -14.85 -4.63
C LEU A 58 -3.42 -16.01 -4.16
N PHE A 59 -2.96 -15.93 -2.92
CA PHE A 59 -2.25 -16.98 -2.21
C PHE A 59 -3.10 -17.38 -0.99
N PRO A 60 -3.99 -18.38 -1.14
CA PRO A 60 -4.82 -18.88 -0.05
C PRO A 60 -3.97 -19.45 1.08
N ALA A 61 -4.46 -19.37 2.31
CA ALA A 61 -3.91 -20.07 3.46
C ALA A 61 -4.85 -21.17 3.91
N GLU A 62 -4.30 -22.27 4.40
CA GLU A 62 -5.09 -23.32 5.06
C GLU A 62 -5.73 -22.77 6.34
N ASN A 63 -7.02 -23.08 6.54
CA ASN A 63 -7.80 -22.61 7.69
C ASN A 63 -7.70 -21.10 7.92
N ALA A 64 -7.76 -20.32 6.83
CA ALA A 64 -7.54 -18.88 6.86
C ALA A 64 -8.50 -18.19 7.84
N HIS A 65 -7.92 -17.41 8.78
CA HIS A 65 -8.66 -16.57 9.73
C HIS A 65 -8.68 -15.08 9.33
N GLY A 66 -8.00 -14.72 8.25
CA GLY A 66 -7.95 -13.38 7.69
C GLY A 66 -7.35 -13.35 6.29
N ALA A 67 -7.45 -12.20 5.66
CA ALA A 67 -6.93 -11.93 4.33
C ALA A 67 -6.21 -10.58 4.28
N LEU A 68 -5.02 -10.55 3.65
CA LEU A 68 -4.25 -9.35 3.38
C LEU A 68 -4.41 -8.96 1.90
N LEU A 69 -4.81 -7.73 1.61
CA LEU A 69 -4.67 -7.13 0.28
C LEU A 69 -3.42 -6.26 0.26
N PHE A 70 -2.39 -6.69 -0.46
CA PHE A 70 -1.17 -5.91 -0.64
C PHE A 70 -1.19 -5.12 -1.95
N ILE A 71 -0.84 -3.82 -1.87
CA ILE A 71 -0.85 -2.85 -2.97
C ILE A 71 0.57 -2.34 -3.19
N HIS A 72 1.12 -2.57 -4.39
CA HIS A 72 2.49 -2.16 -4.70
C HIS A 72 2.65 -0.64 -4.84
N GLY A 73 3.91 -0.19 -4.72
CA GLY A 73 4.31 1.19 -4.92
C GLY A 73 4.61 1.56 -6.37
N GLY A 74 5.55 2.50 -6.56
CA GLY A 74 6.03 2.92 -7.88
C GLY A 74 5.43 4.24 -8.36
N TYR A 75 5.05 5.14 -7.45
CA TYR A 75 4.46 6.45 -7.77
C TYR A 75 3.31 6.39 -8.77
N TRP A 76 2.45 5.36 -8.69
CA TRP A 76 1.30 5.13 -9.59
C TRP A 76 1.68 5.05 -11.09
N ARG A 77 2.97 4.95 -11.44
CA ARG A 77 3.49 4.99 -12.82
C ARG A 77 4.48 3.87 -13.15
N ALA A 78 4.77 3.00 -12.21
CA ALA A 78 5.77 1.92 -12.37
C ALA A 78 5.48 0.75 -11.44
N LEU A 79 6.25 -0.33 -11.60
CA LEU A 79 6.20 -1.59 -10.88
C LEU A 79 4.99 -2.45 -11.24
N ASP A 80 4.96 -3.65 -10.66
CA ASP A 80 3.96 -4.67 -10.96
C ASP A 80 3.77 -5.58 -9.75
N LYS A 81 2.57 -6.15 -9.59
CA LYS A 81 2.26 -7.14 -8.55
C LYS A 81 3.22 -8.34 -8.56
N ARG A 82 3.72 -8.71 -9.74
CA ARG A 82 4.62 -9.85 -9.93
C ARG A 82 5.90 -9.76 -9.09
N ASP A 83 6.35 -8.52 -8.80
CA ASP A 83 7.57 -8.27 -8.05
C ASP A 83 7.31 -8.16 -6.53
N HIS A 84 6.08 -8.48 -6.08
CA HIS A 84 5.67 -8.29 -4.69
C HIS A 84 5.04 -9.54 -4.05
N SER A 85 5.05 -10.69 -4.74
CA SER A 85 4.57 -11.96 -4.18
C SER A 85 5.39 -12.42 -2.97
N PHE A 86 6.61 -11.91 -2.80
CA PHE A 86 7.50 -12.24 -1.68
C PHE A 86 6.93 -11.88 -0.30
N VAL A 87 5.94 -10.99 -0.24
CA VAL A 87 5.24 -10.66 1.02
C VAL A 87 4.34 -11.81 1.50
N ALA A 88 3.90 -12.70 0.59
CA ALA A 88 2.88 -13.69 0.90
C ALA A 88 3.34 -14.85 1.82
N PRO A 89 4.53 -15.45 1.67
CA PRO A 89 4.89 -16.67 2.40
C PRO A 89 4.74 -16.59 3.92
N PRO A 90 5.22 -15.54 4.62
CA PRO A 90 5.12 -15.51 6.08
C PRO A 90 3.67 -15.30 6.57
N PHE A 91 2.82 -14.58 5.83
CA PHE A 91 1.40 -14.44 6.18
C PHE A 91 0.63 -15.72 5.96
N VAL A 92 0.86 -16.39 4.83
CA VAL A 92 0.23 -17.69 4.52
C VAL A 92 0.59 -18.72 5.60
N ALA A 93 1.83 -18.73 6.07
CA ALA A 93 2.27 -19.61 7.16
C ALA A 93 1.58 -19.29 8.51
N GLN A 94 1.02 -18.08 8.67
CA GLN A 94 0.23 -17.69 9.85
C GLN A 94 -1.29 -17.90 9.64
N GLY A 95 -1.73 -18.55 8.56
CA GLY A 95 -3.15 -18.73 8.28
C GLY A 95 -3.83 -17.44 7.75
N ILE A 96 -3.09 -16.56 7.13
CA ILE A 96 -3.59 -15.33 6.51
C ILE A 96 -3.40 -15.43 5.01
N GLY A 97 -4.49 -15.48 4.26
CA GLY A 97 -4.40 -15.44 2.78
C GLY A 97 -3.87 -14.08 2.30
N VAL A 98 -3.10 -14.07 1.20
CA VAL A 98 -2.55 -12.83 0.64
C VAL A 98 -3.02 -12.63 -0.79
N ALA A 99 -3.62 -11.47 -1.06
CA ALA A 99 -3.91 -10.96 -2.40
C ALA A 99 -2.89 -9.88 -2.75
N VAL A 100 -2.20 -10.02 -3.88
CA VAL A 100 -1.30 -8.99 -4.42
C VAL A 100 -1.97 -8.38 -5.63
N VAL A 101 -2.36 -7.10 -5.54
CA VAL A 101 -3.15 -6.43 -6.58
C VAL A 101 -2.29 -5.60 -7.50
N ASN A 102 -2.60 -5.67 -8.80
CA ASN A 102 -2.09 -4.76 -9.81
C ASN A 102 -3.16 -3.71 -10.16
N TYR A 103 -2.75 -2.62 -10.79
CA TYR A 103 -3.61 -1.54 -11.28
C TYR A 103 -2.96 -0.88 -12.49
N ASP A 104 -3.76 -0.22 -13.34
CA ASP A 104 -3.25 0.53 -14.48
C ASP A 104 -2.43 1.73 -14.00
N LEU A 105 -1.54 2.24 -14.84
CA LEU A 105 -0.53 3.22 -14.45
C LEU A 105 -0.75 4.58 -15.11
N CYS A 106 -0.26 5.64 -14.46
CA CYS A 106 -0.04 6.92 -15.08
C CYS A 106 1.09 6.81 -16.12
N PRO A 107 1.06 7.57 -17.22
CA PRO A 107 0.09 8.62 -17.57
C PRO A 107 -1.16 8.12 -18.32
N ASP A 108 -1.31 6.80 -18.55
CA ASP A 108 -2.43 6.23 -19.32
C ASP A 108 -3.78 6.48 -18.63
N ILE A 109 -3.79 6.41 -17.29
CA ILE A 109 -4.92 6.81 -16.47
C ILE A 109 -4.49 7.78 -15.36
N SER A 110 -5.46 8.43 -14.71
CA SER A 110 -5.19 9.35 -13.60
C SER A 110 -5.04 8.63 -12.26
N VAL A 111 -4.35 9.25 -11.30
CA VAL A 111 -4.26 8.74 -9.92
C VAL A 111 -5.66 8.51 -9.31
N SER A 112 -6.65 9.38 -9.59
CA SER A 112 -8.02 9.19 -9.12
C SER A 112 -8.65 7.90 -9.69
N ARG A 113 -8.39 7.56 -10.95
CA ARG A 113 -8.88 6.31 -11.54
C ARG A 113 -8.17 5.10 -10.93
N ILE A 114 -6.88 5.21 -10.59
CA ILE A 114 -6.15 4.17 -9.86
C ILE A 114 -6.79 3.92 -8.49
N VAL A 115 -7.14 4.98 -7.75
CA VAL A 115 -7.87 4.86 -6.47
C VAL A 115 -9.19 4.11 -6.68
N ASP A 116 -9.94 4.37 -7.76
CA ASP A 116 -11.16 3.63 -8.05
C ASP A 116 -10.89 2.16 -8.39
N GLN A 117 -9.83 1.86 -9.13
CA GLN A 117 -9.47 0.48 -9.45
C GLN A 117 -9.13 -0.36 -8.19
N VAL A 118 -8.40 0.19 -7.22
CA VAL A 118 -8.14 -0.54 -5.97
C VAL A 118 -9.39 -0.69 -5.11
N ARG A 119 -10.36 0.25 -5.18
CA ARG A 119 -11.68 0.08 -4.59
C ARG A 119 -12.45 -1.06 -5.26
N GLU A 120 -12.42 -1.15 -6.59
CA GLU A 120 -13.00 -2.25 -7.36
C GLU A 120 -12.36 -3.60 -6.96
N ALA A 121 -11.06 -3.63 -6.70
CA ALA A 121 -10.35 -4.83 -6.21
C ALA A 121 -10.90 -5.31 -4.85
N VAL A 122 -11.15 -4.39 -3.90
CA VAL A 122 -11.76 -4.75 -2.61
C VAL A 122 -13.18 -5.29 -2.81
N VAL A 123 -13.99 -4.63 -3.65
CA VAL A 123 -15.36 -5.11 -3.97
C VAL A 123 -15.31 -6.52 -4.55
N TRP A 124 -14.40 -6.77 -5.49
CA TRP A 124 -14.23 -8.08 -6.11
C TRP A 124 -13.81 -9.13 -5.09
N LEU A 125 -12.80 -8.86 -4.26
CA LEU A 125 -12.36 -9.79 -3.21
C LEU A 125 -13.49 -10.16 -2.24
N ARG A 126 -14.28 -9.19 -1.83
CA ARG A 126 -15.41 -9.40 -0.90
C ARG A 126 -16.54 -10.24 -1.53
N ARG A 127 -16.72 -10.19 -2.84
CA ARG A 127 -17.80 -10.90 -3.56
C ARG A 127 -17.37 -12.25 -4.12
N GLU A 128 -16.16 -12.32 -4.66
CA GLU A 128 -15.71 -13.45 -5.45
C GLU A 128 -14.59 -14.26 -4.77
N GLY A 129 -13.87 -13.67 -3.81
CA GLY A 129 -12.68 -14.29 -3.21
C GLY A 129 -12.94 -15.70 -2.68
N ALA A 130 -14.06 -15.93 -2.00
CA ALA A 130 -14.41 -17.24 -1.46
C ALA A 130 -14.52 -18.35 -2.54
N ARG A 131 -14.93 -18.01 -3.77
CA ARG A 131 -14.98 -18.96 -4.91
C ARG A 131 -13.60 -19.42 -5.36
N HIS A 132 -12.57 -18.67 -5.01
CA HIS A 132 -11.17 -18.98 -5.28
C HIS A 132 -10.44 -19.55 -4.05
N GLY A 133 -11.17 -19.97 -3.01
CA GLY A 133 -10.57 -20.45 -1.76
C GLY A 133 -9.93 -19.34 -0.93
N PHE A 134 -10.36 -18.09 -1.16
CA PHE A 134 -9.81 -16.89 -0.50
C PHE A 134 -10.93 -16.12 0.22
N PRO A 135 -11.36 -16.56 1.42
CA PRO A 135 -12.34 -15.83 2.19
C PRO A 135 -11.77 -14.49 2.68
N ALA A 136 -12.50 -13.40 2.39
CA ALA A 136 -12.04 -12.05 2.69
C ALA A 136 -12.96 -11.33 3.71
N GLU A 137 -13.59 -12.08 4.62
CA GLU A 137 -14.48 -11.54 5.66
C GLU A 137 -13.72 -10.61 6.61
N ARG A 138 -12.53 -11.01 7.02
CA ARG A 138 -11.59 -10.19 7.80
C ARG A 138 -10.44 -9.74 6.90
N LEU A 139 -10.65 -8.64 6.17
CA LEU A 139 -9.69 -8.08 5.22
C LEU A 139 -8.87 -6.97 5.87
N VAL A 140 -7.56 -7.12 5.87
CA VAL A 140 -6.59 -6.06 6.16
C VAL A 140 -5.99 -5.58 4.84
N VAL A 141 -5.80 -4.27 4.69
CA VAL A 141 -5.16 -3.70 3.49
C VAL A 141 -3.76 -3.22 3.84
N SER A 142 -2.80 -3.53 3.00
CA SER A 142 -1.43 -3.03 3.16
C SER A 142 -0.90 -2.51 1.83
N GLY A 143 0.04 -1.60 1.91
CA GLY A 143 0.70 -1.10 0.71
C GLY A 143 1.95 -0.32 1.01
N HIS A 144 2.82 -0.27 0.02
CA HIS A 144 4.10 0.41 0.13
C HIS A 144 4.14 1.65 -0.76
N SER A 145 4.68 2.77 -0.27
CA SER A 145 4.85 4.00 -1.04
C SER A 145 3.51 4.51 -1.61
N ALA A 146 3.35 4.60 -2.93
CA ALA A 146 2.06 4.87 -3.58
C ALA A 146 0.97 3.86 -3.16
N GLY A 147 1.33 2.59 -2.88
CA GLY A 147 0.41 1.60 -2.32
C GLY A 147 -0.02 1.92 -0.89
N GLY A 148 0.86 2.53 -0.08
CA GLY A 148 0.53 3.02 1.26
C GLY A 148 -0.49 4.16 1.22
N HIS A 149 -0.35 5.08 0.26
CA HIS A 149 -1.37 6.07 -0.05
C HIS A 149 -2.71 5.41 -0.42
N LEU A 150 -2.69 4.44 -1.34
CA LEU A 150 -3.90 3.74 -1.78
C LEU A 150 -4.57 2.98 -0.62
N ALA A 151 -3.81 2.39 0.30
CA ALA A 151 -4.35 1.76 1.51
C ALA A 151 -5.09 2.79 2.40
N ALA A 152 -4.52 3.97 2.61
CA ALA A 152 -5.19 5.05 3.34
C ALA A 152 -6.46 5.53 2.62
N MET A 153 -6.42 5.68 1.27
CA MET A 153 -7.60 6.04 0.48
C MET A 153 -8.73 5.01 0.60
N LEU A 154 -8.42 3.72 0.79
CA LEU A 154 -9.42 2.69 1.03
C LEU A 154 -10.13 2.89 2.39
N LEU A 155 -9.41 3.29 3.44
CA LEU A 155 -10.02 3.60 4.75
C LEU A 155 -10.90 4.87 4.69
N ALA A 156 -10.59 5.80 3.79
CA ALA A 156 -11.39 7.02 3.57
C ALA A 156 -12.58 6.81 2.59
N THR A 157 -12.83 5.58 2.15
CA THR A 157 -13.86 5.28 1.13
C THR A 157 -15.23 5.08 1.75
N ASP A 158 -16.27 5.65 1.12
CA ASP A 158 -17.67 5.34 1.38
C ASP A 158 -18.05 3.99 0.74
N TRP A 159 -17.99 2.92 1.54
CA TRP A 159 -18.23 1.56 1.07
C TRP A 159 -19.69 1.22 0.83
N PRO A 160 -20.68 1.71 1.61
CA PRO A 160 -22.09 1.58 1.29
C PRO A 160 -22.46 2.07 -0.11
N ALA A 161 -21.89 3.20 -0.55
CA ALA A 161 -22.07 3.70 -1.92
C ALA A 161 -21.50 2.76 -3.00
N ARG A 162 -20.69 1.76 -2.61
CA ARG A 162 -20.11 0.73 -3.50
C ARG A 162 -20.75 -0.66 -3.31
N GLY A 163 -21.83 -0.73 -2.54
CA GLY A 163 -22.60 -1.97 -2.31
C GLY A 163 -21.89 -2.97 -1.39
N LEU A 164 -21.06 -2.48 -0.46
CA LEU A 164 -20.47 -3.26 0.62
C LEU A 164 -20.94 -2.74 1.99
N PRO A 165 -20.79 -3.53 3.08
CA PRO A 165 -20.99 -3.02 4.44
C PRO A 165 -20.13 -1.78 4.74
N SER A 166 -20.50 -1.01 5.76
CA SER A 166 -19.75 0.20 6.17
C SER A 166 -18.29 -0.08 6.58
N CYS A 167 -17.98 -1.27 7.07
CA CYS A 167 -16.65 -1.71 7.49
C CYS A 167 -16.22 -3.01 6.78
N PRO A 168 -15.88 -2.97 5.47
CA PRO A 168 -15.40 -4.17 4.79
C PRO A 168 -13.92 -4.45 5.04
N ILE A 169 -13.20 -3.56 5.71
CA ILE A 169 -11.76 -3.60 6.00
C ILE A 169 -11.59 -3.55 7.53
N ALA A 170 -10.87 -4.53 8.07
CA ALA A 170 -10.65 -4.69 9.51
C ALA A 170 -9.44 -3.90 10.04
N GLY A 171 -8.50 -3.54 9.18
CA GLY A 171 -7.30 -2.80 9.53
C GLY A 171 -6.47 -2.42 8.32
N GLY A 172 -5.44 -1.61 8.52
CA GLY A 172 -4.53 -1.20 7.47
C GLY A 172 -3.07 -1.11 7.92
N ALA A 173 -2.13 -1.31 6.98
CA ALA A 173 -0.70 -1.07 7.19
C ALA A 173 -0.16 -0.27 5.99
N ALA A 174 0.09 1.01 6.18
CA ALA A 174 0.63 1.90 5.15
C ALA A 174 2.13 2.12 5.40
N ILE A 175 2.94 1.50 4.55
CA ILE A 175 4.40 1.48 4.66
C ILE A 175 4.97 2.56 3.75
N SER A 176 5.71 3.52 4.31
CA SER A 176 6.35 4.61 3.57
C SER A 176 5.38 5.35 2.63
N GLY A 177 4.15 5.56 3.09
CA GLY A 177 3.09 6.16 2.27
C GLY A 177 3.27 7.67 2.05
N VAL A 178 2.60 8.17 1.01
CA VAL A 178 2.49 9.61 0.74
C VAL A 178 1.05 10.03 1.01
N PHE A 179 0.83 10.91 1.98
CA PHE A 179 -0.52 11.25 2.45
C PHE A 179 -0.89 12.72 2.21
N ASP A 180 0.11 13.53 1.87
CA ASP A 180 -0.01 14.89 1.33
C ASP A 180 0.61 14.88 -0.07
N LEU A 181 -0.22 14.99 -1.11
CA LEU A 181 0.22 14.98 -2.49
C LEU A 181 0.53 16.39 -3.04
N GLU A 182 0.24 17.43 -2.28
CA GLU A 182 0.46 18.81 -2.76
C GLU A 182 1.92 19.09 -3.16
N PRO A 183 2.95 18.59 -2.42
CA PRO A 183 4.34 18.76 -2.85
C PRO A 183 4.65 18.10 -4.20
N LEU A 184 3.97 17.01 -4.56
CA LEU A 184 4.22 16.28 -5.81
C LEU A 184 3.90 17.08 -7.08
N VAL A 185 3.13 18.16 -6.96
CA VAL A 185 2.86 19.06 -8.09
C VAL A 185 4.16 19.69 -8.64
N GLN A 186 5.18 19.83 -7.79
CA GLN A 186 6.46 20.47 -8.13
C GLN A 186 7.58 19.49 -8.51
N VAL A 187 7.36 18.18 -8.41
CA VAL A 187 8.41 17.19 -8.74
C VAL A 187 8.43 16.86 -10.23
N SER A 188 9.60 16.51 -10.74
CA SER A 188 9.80 16.19 -12.16
C SER A 188 8.88 15.07 -12.66
N MET A 189 8.60 14.08 -11.82
CA MET A 189 7.70 12.97 -12.16
C MET A 189 6.23 13.38 -12.34
N ASN A 190 5.84 14.61 -11.98
CA ASN A 190 4.47 15.08 -12.16
C ASN A 190 4.07 15.19 -13.64
N VAL A 191 5.01 15.15 -14.56
CA VAL A 191 4.73 15.04 -15.99
C VAL A 191 3.85 13.83 -16.33
N ASP A 192 4.01 12.71 -15.59
CA ASP A 192 3.21 11.51 -15.74
C ASP A 192 1.96 11.53 -14.86
N LEU A 193 2.06 12.04 -13.63
CA LEU A 193 0.94 12.07 -12.68
C LEU A 193 -0.12 13.10 -13.04
N ARG A 194 0.28 14.20 -13.68
CA ARG A 194 -0.58 15.29 -14.12
C ARG A 194 -1.45 15.85 -13.00
N LEU A 195 -0.86 15.96 -11.80
CA LEU A 195 -1.52 16.56 -10.65
C LEU A 195 -1.47 18.10 -10.77
N ASP A 196 -2.60 18.73 -10.55
CA ASP A 196 -2.71 20.13 -10.18
C ASP A 196 -2.99 20.24 -8.65
N ALA A 197 -2.97 21.46 -8.12
CA ALA A 197 -3.17 21.67 -6.68
C ALA A 197 -4.54 21.14 -6.19
N ALA A 198 -5.59 21.28 -7.00
CA ALA A 198 -6.94 20.81 -6.62
C ALA A 198 -7.00 19.28 -6.56
N ARG A 199 -6.45 18.60 -7.58
CA ARG A 199 -6.39 17.13 -7.63
C ARG A 199 -5.49 16.58 -6.55
N ALA A 200 -4.31 17.17 -6.35
CA ALA A 200 -3.38 16.76 -5.30
C ALA A 200 -4.07 16.82 -3.93
N ARG A 201 -4.74 17.95 -3.61
CA ARG A 201 -5.49 18.12 -2.38
C ARG A 201 -6.62 17.10 -2.21
N ALA A 202 -7.43 16.89 -3.25
CA ALA A 202 -8.56 15.95 -3.22
C ALA A 202 -8.12 14.48 -3.04
N LEU A 203 -6.90 14.15 -3.46
CA LEU A 203 -6.30 12.81 -3.36
C LEU A 203 -5.38 12.66 -2.15
N SER A 204 -5.27 13.67 -1.29
CA SER A 204 -4.43 13.63 -0.08
C SER A 204 -5.22 13.12 1.11
N PRO A 205 -4.91 11.94 1.66
CA PRO A 205 -5.57 11.40 2.87
C PRO A 205 -5.62 12.38 4.05
N ILE A 206 -4.61 13.22 4.22
CA ILE A 206 -4.58 14.22 5.31
C ILE A 206 -5.71 15.26 5.23
N HIS A 207 -6.35 15.43 4.08
CA HIS A 207 -7.50 16.33 3.88
C HIS A 207 -8.85 15.60 3.94
N LEU A 208 -8.82 14.28 4.11
CA LEU A 208 -10.00 13.43 4.22
C LEU A 208 -10.18 12.97 5.68
N SER A 209 -11.39 12.51 6.00
CA SER A 209 -11.64 11.79 7.24
C SER A 209 -11.76 10.30 6.92
N PRO A 210 -11.24 9.41 7.76
CA PRO A 210 -11.46 7.98 7.59
C PRO A 210 -12.97 7.68 7.72
N ARG A 211 -13.47 6.86 6.81
CA ARG A 211 -14.86 6.36 6.85
C ARG A 211 -14.95 5.04 7.60
N ILE A 212 -13.81 4.39 7.78
CA ILE A 212 -13.65 3.19 8.60
C ILE A 212 -12.74 3.53 9.76
N GLN A 213 -13.24 3.38 10.98
CA GLN A 213 -12.44 3.55 12.21
C GLN A 213 -11.75 2.23 12.56
N ALA A 214 -10.90 1.75 11.65
CA ALA A 214 -10.08 0.57 11.84
C ALA A 214 -8.62 0.95 12.13
N PRO A 215 -7.85 0.13 12.86
CA PRO A 215 -6.46 0.43 13.15
C PRO A 215 -5.64 0.55 11.86
N LEU A 216 -4.86 1.62 11.75
CA LEU A 216 -3.95 1.89 10.64
C LEU A 216 -2.51 1.96 11.17
N LEU A 217 -1.73 0.92 10.94
CA LEU A 217 -0.30 0.94 11.19
C LEU A 217 0.37 1.83 10.13
N LEU A 218 0.95 2.93 10.57
CA LEU A 218 1.84 3.75 9.76
C LEU A 218 3.27 3.32 10.03
N ALA A 219 4.01 2.95 9.00
CA ALA A 219 5.39 2.49 9.13
C ALA A 219 6.28 3.12 8.06
N ALA A 220 7.56 3.31 8.35
CA ALA A 220 8.58 3.74 7.40
C ALA A 220 9.96 3.22 7.82
N GLY A 221 10.94 3.29 6.94
CA GLY A 221 12.33 3.06 7.32
C GLY A 221 12.87 4.26 8.11
N GLU A 222 13.72 4.00 9.10
CA GLU A 222 14.35 5.07 9.90
C GLU A 222 15.26 5.98 9.03
N LEU A 223 15.85 5.42 7.96
CA LEU A 223 16.77 6.12 7.05
C LEU A 223 16.06 6.68 5.82
N GLU A 224 14.75 6.89 5.85
CA GLU A 224 14.03 7.54 4.77
C GLU A 224 14.33 9.04 4.67
N THR A 225 13.94 9.67 3.55
CA THR A 225 14.03 11.13 3.45
C THR A 225 13.14 11.80 4.50
N SER A 226 13.48 13.01 4.88
CA SER A 226 12.76 13.74 5.93
C SER A 226 11.28 13.92 5.62
N GLU A 227 10.93 14.03 4.33
CA GLU A 227 9.54 14.16 3.90
C GLU A 227 8.75 12.87 4.10
N PHE A 228 9.30 11.67 3.86
CA PHE A 228 8.58 10.41 4.11
C PHE A 228 8.38 10.14 5.62
N ILE A 229 9.35 10.55 6.45
CA ILE A 229 9.17 10.55 7.91
C ILE A 229 8.03 11.51 8.29
N ARG A 230 8.03 12.75 7.75
CA ARG A 230 6.99 13.76 7.98
C ARG A 230 5.61 13.28 7.50
N GLN A 231 5.51 12.66 6.34
CA GLN A 231 4.27 12.12 5.81
C GLN A 231 3.61 11.12 6.78
N SER A 232 4.39 10.24 7.39
CA SER A 232 3.88 9.27 8.38
C SER A 232 3.33 9.98 9.63
N TRP A 233 4.04 11.00 10.15
CA TRP A 233 3.57 11.80 11.28
C TRP A 233 2.34 12.62 10.95
N LEU A 234 2.26 13.22 9.75
CA LEU A 234 1.10 14.01 9.34
C LEU A 234 -0.19 13.20 9.36
N LEU A 235 -0.18 11.99 8.83
CA LEU A 235 -1.39 11.16 8.83
C LEU A 235 -1.68 10.62 10.24
N TRP A 236 -0.66 10.29 11.02
CA TRP A 236 -0.81 9.92 12.42
C TRP A 236 -1.57 11.00 13.19
N GLU A 237 -1.12 12.25 13.11
CA GLU A 237 -1.78 13.37 13.79
C GLU A 237 -3.19 13.64 13.24
N ARG A 238 -3.41 13.38 11.97
CA ARG A 238 -4.68 13.68 11.30
C ARG A 238 -5.78 12.66 11.57
N TRP A 239 -5.40 11.37 11.77
CA TRP A 239 -6.35 10.26 11.97
C TRP A 239 -6.19 9.57 13.33
N PRO A 240 -6.35 10.28 14.47
CA PRO A 240 -6.16 9.70 15.80
C PRO A 240 -7.11 8.54 16.09
N GLU A 241 -8.30 8.52 15.48
CA GLU A 241 -9.29 7.45 15.59
C GLU A 241 -8.86 6.12 14.95
N CYS A 242 -7.79 6.15 14.15
CA CYS A 242 -7.22 4.97 13.50
C CYS A 242 -5.92 4.48 14.15
N HIS A 243 -5.52 5.02 15.28
CA HIS A 243 -4.29 4.57 15.94
C HIS A 243 -4.44 3.10 16.40
N PRO A 244 -3.46 2.23 16.08
CA PRO A 244 -3.42 0.89 16.68
C PRO A 244 -3.28 0.96 18.20
N ALA A 245 -3.93 0.06 18.92
CA ALA A 245 -3.92 0.05 20.37
C ALA A 245 -2.48 -0.05 20.93
N GLY A 246 -2.19 0.80 21.92
CA GLY A 246 -0.89 0.83 22.60
C GLY A 246 0.24 1.54 21.87
N ARG A 247 0.04 2.00 20.63
CA ARG A 247 1.06 2.77 19.92
C ARG A 247 1.03 4.27 20.27
N GLN A 248 2.23 4.87 20.27
CA GLN A 248 2.42 6.29 20.55
C GLN A 248 2.88 7.08 19.30
N GLY A 249 2.99 6.43 18.14
CA GLY A 249 3.45 7.03 16.89
C GLY A 249 3.64 6.01 15.78
N PRO A 250 4.03 6.44 14.58
CA PRO A 250 4.41 5.56 13.48
C PRO A 250 5.54 4.60 13.87
N LEU A 251 5.61 3.45 13.21
CA LEU A 251 6.72 2.50 13.35
C LEU A 251 7.86 2.90 12.41
N PHE A 252 9.01 3.27 12.97
CA PHE A 252 10.22 3.44 12.18
C PHE A 252 11.11 2.20 12.32
N VAL A 253 11.37 1.53 11.18
CA VAL A 253 12.15 0.30 11.14
C VAL A 253 13.63 0.66 11.09
N PRO A 254 14.44 0.28 12.11
CA PRO A 254 15.84 0.64 12.20
C PRO A 254 16.65 0.20 10.98
N GLU A 255 17.62 1.02 10.58
CA GLU A 255 18.56 0.72 9.48
C GLU A 255 17.92 0.43 8.12
N ARG A 256 16.64 0.79 7.92
CA ARG A 256 15.93 0.63 6.65
C ARG A 256 15.62 1.98 6.03
N HIS A 257 15.75 2.06 4.72
CA HIS A 257 15.31 3.18 3.89
C HIS A 257 14.12 2.74 3.02
N HIS A 258 13.61 3.63 2.20
CA HIS A 258 12.37 3.47 1.44
C HIS A 258 12.21 2.14 0.69
N PHE A 259 13.26 1.61 0.08
CA PHE A 259 13.19 0.34 -0.65
C PHE A 259 13.46 -0.86 0.26
N SER A 260 14.45 -0.77 1.14
CA SER A 260 14.83 -1.87 2.02
C SER A 260 13.78 -2.20 3.09
N VAL A 261 12.96 -1.24 3.51
CA VAL A 261 11.94 -1.46 4.54
C VAL A 261 10.88 -2.47 4.11
N LEU A 262 10.56 -2.53 2.82
CA LEU A 262 9.54 -3.44 2.32
C LEU A 262 9.92 -4.91 2.48
N THR A 263 11.21 -5.25 2.46
CA THR A 263 11.66 -6.63 2.70
C THR A 263 11.30 -7.13 4.09
N GLU A 264 11.13 -6.21 5.05
CA GLU A 264 10.76 -6.56 6.43
C GLU A 264 9.30 -7.03 6.54
N LEU A 265 8.43 -6.69 5.59
CA LEU A 265 7.08 -7.25 5.55
C LEU A 265 7.09 -8.74 5.16
N GLY A 266 8.05 -9.18 4.35
CA GLY A 266 8.29 -10.58 4.01
C GLY A 266 9.14 -11.37 5.03
N ASN A 267 9.54 -10.74 6.13
CA ASN A 267 10.41 -11.31 7.16
C ASN A 267 9.63 -11.54 8.46
N ALA A 268 9.30 -12.81 8.77
CA ALA A 268 8.54 -13.18 9.97
C ALA A 268 9.17 -12.73 11.30
N ALA A 269 10.49 -12.50 11.35
CA ALA A 269 11.19 -12.05 12.55
C ALA A 269 11.16 -10.53 12.74
N SER A 270 10.68 -9.75 11.75
CA SER A 270 10.70 -8.31 11.82
C SER A 270 9.58 -7.74 12.69
N SER A 271 9.79 -6.52 13.21
CA SER A 271 8.75 -5.76 13.90
C SER A 271 7.61 -5.39 12.95
N LEU A 272 7.93 -5.00 11.71
CA LEU A 272 6.93 -4.62 10.71
C LEU A 272 5.96 -5.76 10.42
N PHE A 273 6.47 -6.97 10.22
CA PHE A 273 5.63 -8.15 10.01
C PHE A 273 4.73 -8.43 11.23
N ARG A 274 5.33 -8.52 12.43
CA ARG A 274 4.57 -8.83 13.67
C ARG A 274 3.46 -7.81 13.94
N GLU A 275 3.74 -6.52 13.77
CA GLU A 275 2.74 -5.45 13.95
C GLU A 275 1.66 -5.51 12.87
N SER A 276 2.03 -5.92 11.63
CA SER A 276 1.04 -6.11 10.56
C SER A 276 0.13 -7.30 10.82
N VAL A 277 0.66 -8.41 11.37
CA VAL A 277 -0.14 -9.58 11.79
C VAL A 277 -1.08 -9.23 12.94
N ALA A 278 -0.68 -8.37 13.86
CA ALA A 278 -1.51 -7.95 15.00
C ALA A 278 -2.78 -7.16 14.59
N LEU A 279 -2.91 -6.76 13.32
CA LEU A 279 -4.13 -6.13 12.78
C LEU A 279 -5.25 -7.16 12.50
N PHE A 280 -4.92 -8.46 12.50
CA PHE A 280 -5.83 -9.58 12.34
C PHE A 280 -6.26 -10.11 13.72
#